data_cd0a766b2a6dcce5b9182e9945a15730
#
_entry.id   cd0a766b2a6dcce5b9182e9945a15730
#
_cell.length_a   1.000
_cell.length_b   1.000
_cell.length_c   1.000
_cell.angle_alpha   90.00
_cell.angle_beta   90.00
_cell.angle_gamma   90.00
#
_symmetry.space_group_name_H-M   'P 1'
#
loop_
_entity.id
_entity.type
_entity.pdbx_description
1 polymer ?
#
loop_
_entity_poly.entity_id
_entity_poly.type
_entity_poly.pdbx_seq_one_letter_code
_entity_poly.pdbx_strand_id
1 'polypeptide(L)'
;MKVYSHSLQGLRNSNEDQHVYFLNINGENPKLNNINFLGVFDGHGGKTVSKFLRTTIPKYFSKKIDTKTYSNTKSASKIFNYIFNEVQNKLVKNHPKAVNWCGSTALCGLISKHPTFDKKILWIINVGDSRAVLCNNNNDAVQLSIDHKPNLKSEKDRIEQLGGKIKFDGSDWRIKDLSLSRAFGDTDASPYVTHLPQIYKYTLDKKDKFIIFGCD
;
A
#
# COMPACT_ATOMS: atom_id res chain seq x y z
N MET A 1 -20.92 2.89 2.57
CA MET A 1 -19.94 2.62 1.48
C MET A 1 -20.25 1.22 0.94
N LYS A 2 -20.20 1.04 -0.38
CA LYS A 2 -20.22 -0.28 -1.01
C LYS A 2 -18.82 -0.58 -1.53
N VAL A 3 -18.40 -1.84 -1.48
CA VAL A 3 -17.10 -2.30 -2.00
C VAL A 3 -17.35 -3.47 -2.93
N TYR A 4 -16.71 -3.44 -4.07
CA TYR A 4 -16.70 -4.53 -5.05
C TYR A 4 -15.25 -4.91 -5.30
N SER A 5 -14.96 -6.19 -5.44
CA SER A 5 -13.62 -6.67 -5.72
C SER A 5 -13.66 -7.79 -6.76
N HIS A 6 -12.65 -7.82 -7.60
CA HIS A 6 -12.46 -8.84 -8.62
C HIS A 6 -10.97 -9.10 -8.79
N SER A 7 -10.61 -10.34 -9.10
CA SER A 7 -9.24 -10.75 -9.39
C SER A 7 -9.26 -11.85 -10.44
N LEU A 8 -8.39 -11.71 -11.44
CA LEU A 8 -8.25 -12.67 -12.54
C LEU A 8 -6.80 -13.11 -12.63
N GLN A 9 -6.60 -14.42 -12.87
CA GLN A 9 -5.25 -14.97 -13.08
C GLN A 9 -4.70 -14.63 -14.46
N GLY A 10 -5.60 -14.40 -15.43
CA GLY A 10 -5.19 -14.21 -16.82
C GLY A 10 -4.40 -15.40 -17.37
N LEU A 11 -3.34 -15.10 -18.13
CA LEU A 11 -2.48 -16.10 -18.77
C LEU A 11 -1.30 -16.55 -17.86
N ARG A 12 -1.22 -16.05 -16.63
CA ARG A 12 -0.15 -16.40 -15.68
C ARG A 12 -0.33 -17.83 -15.16
N ASN A 13 0.77 -18.48 -14.78
CA ASN A 13 0.74 -19.82 -14.15
C ASN A 13 0.09 -19.82 -12.76
N SER A 14 0.16 -18.70 -12.05
CA SER A 14 -0.46 -18.51 -10.73
C SER A 14 -0.92 -17.07 -10.55
N ASN A 15 -1.97 -16.88 -9.75
CA ASN A 15 -2.35 -15.56 -9.25
C ASN A 15 -1.70 -15.34 -7.88
N GLU A 16 -0.79 -14.37 -7.79
CA GLU A 16 -0.04 -14.03 -6.58
C GLU A 16 -0.64 -12.81 -5.86
N ASP A 17 -1.63 -12.16 -6.47
CA ASP A 17 -2.33 -11.01 -5.93
C ASP A 17 -3.23 -11.39 -4.76
N GLN A 18 -3.34 -10.47 -3.85
CA GLN A 18 -4.30 -10.54 -2.74
C GLN A 18 -4.98 -9.20 -2.56
N HIS A 19 -6.24 -9.24 -2.14
CA HIS A 19 -6.97 -8.07 -1.70
C HIS A 19 -7.77 -8.36 -0.44
N VAL A 20 -8.10 -7.32 0.30
CA VAL A 20 -8.94 -7.41 1.50
C VAL A 20 -9.60 -6.07 1.78
N TYR A 21 -10.81 -6.12 2.34
CA TYR A 21 -11.45 -4.92 2.88
C TYR A 21 -12.18 -5.24 4.18
N PHE A 22 -12.27 -4.23 5.03
CA PHE A 22 -13.05 -4.26 6.27
C PHE A 22 -13.87 -2.98 6.36
N LEU A 23 -15.18 -3.13 6.43
CA LEU A 23 -16.07 -2.04 6.82
C LEU A 23 -16.05 -1.99 8.35
N ASN A 24 -15.43 -0.95 8.90
CA ASN A 24 -15.15 -0.80 10.32
C ASN A 24 -14.08 -1.77 10.86
N ILE A 25 -12.82 -1.46 10.55
CA ILE A 25 -11.66 -2.26 11.02
C ILE A 25 -11.50 -2.27 12.56
N ASN A 26 -12.10 -1.31 13.25
CA ASN A 26 -11.99 -1.13 14.69
C ASN A 26 -13.09 -1.87 15.48
N GLY A 27 -13.95 -2.63 14.78
CA GLY A 27 -15.07 -3.35 15.39
C GLY A 27 -16.13 -2.40 15.96
N GLU A 28 -16.90 -2.88 16.92
CA GLU A 28 -18.01 -2.13 17.52
C GLU A 28 -17.59 -1.15 18.62
N ASN A 29 -16.32 -0.70 18.65
CA ASN A 29 -15.90 0.26 19.66
C ASN A 29 -16.55 1.63 19.41
N PRO A 30 -17.53 2.08 20.21
CA PRO A 30 -18.30 3.30 19.97
C PRO A 30 -17.46 4.58 20.12
N LYS A 31 -16.28 4.49 20.73
CA LYS A 31 -15.35 5.62 20.90
C LYS A 31 -14.46 5.86 19.68
N LEU A 32 -14.46 4.93 18.72
CA LEU A 32 -13.67 5.03 17.50
C LEU A 32 -14.63 5.29 16.34
N ASN A 33 -14.35 6.32 15.54
CA ASN A 33 -15.06 6.50 14.27
C ASN A 33 -14.83 5.25 13.41
N ASN A 34 -15.90 4.79 12.75
CA ASN A 34 -15.81 3.66 11.83
C ASN A 34 -14.75 3.95 10.76
N ILE A 35 -13.61 3.27 10.86
CA ILE A 35 -12.54 3.36 9.88
C ILE A 35 -12.67 2.14 8.96
N ASN A 36 -12.90 2.41 7.68
CA ASN A 36 -12.91 1.38 6.66
C ASN A 36 -11.49 1.20 6.13
N PHE A 37 -11.08 -0.04 5.96
CA PHE A 37 -9.79 -0.43 5.41
C PHE A 37 -9.99 -1.13 4.06
N LEU A 38 -9.12 -0.78 3.09
CA LEU A 38 -8.99 -1.46 1.82
C LEU A 38 -7.51 -1.76 1.59
N GLY A 39 -7.19 -2.91 1.02
CA GLY A 39 -5.82 -3.30 0.69
C GLY A 39 -5.75 -4.11 -0.58
N VAL A 40 -4.79 -3.77 -1.45
CA VAL A 40 -4.38 -4.54 -2.62
C VAL A 40 -2.89 -4.83 -2.48
N PHE A 41 -2.50 -6.08 -2.72
CA PHE A 41 -1.17 -6.61 -2.54
C PHE A 41 -0.80 -7.45 -3.76
N ASP A 42 -0.06 -6.85 -4.68
CA ASP A 42 0.45 -7.50 -5.88
C ASP A 42 1.70 -8.30 -5.49
N GLY A 43 1.61 -9.61 -5.57
CA GLY A 43 2.67 -10.53 -5.18
C GLY A 43 3.57 -10.91 -6.35
N HIS A 44 4.86 -11.05 -6.11
CA HIS A 44 5.81 -11.56 -7.07
C HIS A 44 6.81 -12.56 -6.44
N GLY A 45 7.35 -13.46 -7.25
CA GLY A 45 8.24 -14.52 -6.76
C GLY A 45 7.53 -15.53 -5.84
N GLY A 46 6.20 -15.59 -5.88
CA GLY A 46 5.34 -16.42 -5.06
C GLY A 46 4.36 -15.62 -4.20
N LYS A 47 3.29 -16.27 -3.79
CA LYS A 47 2.19 -15.66 -3.04
C LYS A 47 2.39 -15.56 -1.52
N THR A 48 3.57 -15.91 -1.01
CA THR A 48 3.84 -15.96 0.44
C THR A 48 3.73 -14.57 1.07
N VAL A 49 4.34 -13.56 0.46
CA VAL A 49 4.37 -12.21 0.99
C VAL A 49 2.99 -11.55 0.89
N SER A 50 2.36 -11.55 -0.28
CA SER A 50 1.02 -10.95 -0.47
C SER A 50 -0.03 -11.55 0.48
N LYS A 51 -0.05 -12.87 0.67
CA LYS A 51 -0.91 -13.55 1.65
C LYS A 51 -0.63 -13.14 3.09
N PHE A 52 0.65 -13.00 3.46
CA PHE A 52 1.03 -12.55 4.78
C PHE A 52 0.56 -11.12 5.03
N LEU A 53 0.75 -10.21 4.06
CA LEU A 53 0.32 -8.81 4.17
C LEU A 53 -1.19 -8.68 4.31
N ARG A 54 -1.96 -9.41 3.48
CA ARG A 54 -3.42 -9.44 3.52
C ARG A 54 -3.96 -9.73 4.92
N THR A 55 -3.31 -10.62 5.66
CA THR A 55 -3.76 -11.03 6.99
C THR A 55 -3.17 -10.20 8.13
N THR A 56 -1.99 -9.63 7.93
CA THR A 56 -1.21 -8.99 9.00
C THR A 56 -1.42 -7.48 9.05
N ILE A 57 -1.37 -6.78 7.93
CA ILE A 57 -1.51 -5.32 7.88
C ILE A 57 -2.82 -4.84 8.54
N PRO A 58 -4.01 -5.40 8.20
CA PRO A 58 -5.26 -4.97 8.84
C PRO A 58 -5.26 -5.13 10.36
N LYS A 59 -4.65 -6.22 10.87
CA LYS A 59 -4.57 -6.47 12.32
C LYS A 59 -3.73 -5.42 13.05
N TYR A 60 -2.65 -4.93 12.43
CA TYR A 60 -1.84 -3.87 12.99
C TYR A 60 -2.58 -2.53 12.97
N PHE A 61 -3.26 -2.22 11.89
CA PHE A 61 -4.09 -1.02 11.80
C PHE A 61 -5.20 -1.04 12.86
N SER A 62 -5.96 -2.12 12.97
CA SER A 62 -7.02 -2.28 13.96
C SER A 62 -6.55 -2.03 15.40
N LYS A 63 -5.32 -2.44 15.74
CA LYS A 63 -4.77 -2.31 17.09
C LYS A 63 -4.15 -0.95 17.40
N LYS A 64 -3.67 -0.22 16.38
CA LYS A 64 -2.80 0.95 16.56
C LYS A 64 -3.44 2.27 16.18
N ILE A 65 -4.53 2.26 15.42
CA ILE A 65 -5.17 3.49 14.97
C ILE A 65 -6.32 3.87 15.91
N ASP A 66 -6.25 5.09 16.40
CA ASP A 66 -7.34 5.77 17.09
C ASP A 66 -7.76 7.05 16.32
N THR A 67 -8.87 7.62 16.74
CA THR A 67 -9.45 8.82 16.10
C THR A 67 -8.53 10.05 16.18
N LYS A 68 -7.77 10.21 17.27
CA LYS A 68 -6.85 11.32 17.46
C LYS A 68 -5.66 11.21 16.52
N THR A 69 -5.11 10.01 16.42
CA THR A 69 -4.00 9.69 15.51
C THR A 69 -4.39 9.89 14.06
N TYR A 70 -5.59 9.43 13.69
CA TYR A 70 -6.07 9.47 12.32
C TYR A 70 -6.28 10.92 11.80
N SER A 71 -6.67 11.85 12.65
CA SER A 71 -6.91 13.24 12.26
C SER A 71 -5.64 14.07 12.13
N ASN A 72 -4.57 13.73 12.85
CA ASN A 72 -3.30 14.44 12.84
C ASN A 72 -2.31 13.82 11.87
N THR A 73 -1.89 14.55 10.83
CA THR A 73 -1.01 14.06 9.77
C THR A 73 0.33 13.56 10.30
N LYS A 74 0.97 14.29 11.21
CA LYS A 74 2.28 13.91 11.76
C LYS A 74 2.19 12.62 12.59
N SER A 75 1.15 12.49 13.41
CA SER A 75 0.91 11.31 14.24
C SER A 75 0.54 10.09 13.37
N ALA A 76 -0.35 10.28 12.39
CA ALA A 76 -0.73 9.23 11.45
C ALA A 76 0.48 8.69 10.67
N SER A 77 1.30 9.60 10.10
CA SER A 77 2.50 9.18 9.35
C SER A 77 3.49 8.40 10.23
N LYS A 78 3.71 8.80 11.47
CA LYS A 78 4.57 8.05 12.41
C LYS A 78 4.04 6.63 12.64
N ILE A 79 2.73 6.49 12.87
CA ILE A 79 2.12 5.17 13.13
C ILE A 79 2.10 4.31 11.88
N PHE A 80 1.82 4.87 10.70
CA PHE A 80 1.84 4.09 9.46
C PHE A 80 3.25 3.58 9.14
N ASN A 81 4.28 4.42 9.27
CA ASN A 81 5.67 3.98 9.13
C ASN A 81 6.03 2.89 10.15
N TYR A 82 5.64 3.07 11.41
CA TYR A 82 5.84 2.06 12.46
C TYR A 82 5.17 0.73 12.11
N ILE A 83 3.91 0.75 11.66
CA ILE A 83 3.18 -0.47 11.27
C ILE A 83 3.90 -1.19 10.13
N PHE A 84 4.33 -0.48 9.08
CA PHE A 84 5.00 -1.08 7.94
C PHE A 84 6.35 -1.69 8.31
N ASN A 85 7.13 -1.02 9.17
CA ASN A 85 8.37 -1.57 9.71
C ASN A 85 8.13 -2.86 10.54
N GLU A 86 7.15 -2.84 11.44
CA GLU A 86 6.80 -4.01 12.26
C GLU A 86 6.32 -5.19 11.42
N VAL A 87 5.53 -4.91 10.38
CA VAL A 87 5.06 -5.95 9.45
C VAL A 87 6.21 -6.56 8.67
N GLN A 88 7.16 -5.74 8.17
CA GLN A 88 8.36 -6.23 7.48
C GLN A 88 9.23 -7.09 8.42
N ASN A 89 9.50 -6.60 9.64
CA ASN A 89 10.29 -7.34 10.62
C ASN A 89 9.66 -8.71 10.94
N LYS A 90 8.34 -8.72 11.12
CA LYS A 90 7.60 -9.96 11.38
C LYS A 90 7.60 -10.89 10.17
N LEU A 91 7.48 -10.35 8.97
CA LEU A 91 7.53 -11.11 7.71
C LEU A 91 8.89 -11.81 7.58
N VAL A 92 9.99 -11.06 7.73
CA VAL A 92 11.37 -11.60 7.65
C VAL A 92 11.59 -12.67 8.71
N LYS A 93 11.14 -12.43 9.94
CA LYS A 93 11.25 -13.42 11.03
C LYS A 93 10.49 -14.73 10.73
N ASN A 94 9.28 -14.63 10.16
CA ASN A 94 8.42 -15.79 9.96
C ASN A 94 8.75 -16.55 8.68
N HIS A 95 9.29 -15.89 7.66
CA HIS A 95 9.53 -16.45 6.33
C HIS A 95 10.93 -16.13 5.79
N PRO A 96 12.02 -16.36 6.56
CA PRO A 96 13.36 -15.86 6.26
C PRO A 96 13.93 -16.34 4.90
N LYS A 97 13.53 -17.52 4.45
CA LYS A 97 13.96 -18.05 3.14
C LYS A 97 13.14 -17.49 1.97
N ALA A 98 11.82 -17.39 2.15
CA ALA A 98 10.94 -16.94 1.07
C ALA A 98 11.14 -15.47 0.71
N VAL A 99 11.35 -14.60 1.72
CA VAL A 99 11.45 -13.14 1.54
C VAL A 99 12.67 -12.69 0.75
N ASN A 100 13.65 -13.55 0.49
CA ASN A 100 14.81 -13.15 -0.31
C ASN A 100 14.43 -12.84 -1.76
N TRP A 101 13.49 -13.61 -2.32
CA TRP A 101 13.11 -13.57 -3.74
C TRP A 101 11.62 -13.38 -3.95
N CYS A 102 10.85 -13.36 -2.89
CA CYS A 102 9.42 -13.18 -2.90
C CYS A 102 9.09 -11.83 -2.26
N GLY A 103 8.32 -11.04 -2.97
CA GLY A 103 7.89 -9.73 -2.51
C GLY A 103 6.42 -9.46 -2.80
N SER A 104 5.99 -8.28 -2.40
CA SER A 104 4.66 -7.77 -2.72
C SER A 104 4.60 -6.26 -2.58
N THR A 105 3.85 -5.62 -3.47
CA THR A 105 3.35 -4.26 -3.23
C THR A 105 2.41 -4.23 -2.03
N ALA A 106 2.15 -3.05 -1.49
CA ALA A 106 1.08 -2.84 -0.52
C ALA A 106 0.42 -1.47 -0.75
N LEU A 107 -0.74 -1.48 -1.36
CA LEU A 107 -1.57 -0.29 -1.49
C LEU A 107 -2.72 -0.38 -0.49
N CYS A 108 -2.68 0.47 0.53
CA CYS A 108 -3.68 0.50 1.60
C CYS A 108 -4.45 1.81 1.60
N GLY A 109 -5.77 1.72 1.79
CA GLY A 109 -6.65 2.86 1.99
C GLY A 109 -7.36 2.79 3.33
N LEU A 110 -7.40 3.92 4.05
CA LEU A 110 -8.17 4.09 5.27
C LEU A 110 -9.16 5.23 5.06
N ILE A 111 -10.45 4.96 5.25
CA ILE A 111 -11.52 5.94 5.07
C ILE A 111 -12.31 6.08 6.37
N SER A 112 -12.39 7.30 6.89
CA SER A 112 -13.25 7.62 8.04
C SER A 112 -14.00 8.93 7.85
N LYS A 113 -14.97 9.20 8.73
CA LYS A 113 -15.58 10.53 8.83
C LYS A 113 -14.55 11.55 9.32
N HIS A 114 -14.60 12.76 8.79
CA HIS A 114 -13.83 13.87 9.35
C HIS A 114 -14.39 14.20 10.74
N PRO A 115 -13.54 14.48 11.74
CA PRO A 115 -14.02 14.72 13.10
C PRO A 115 -14.89 15.98 13.25
N THR A 116 -14.68 16.99 12.40
CA THR A 116 -15.33 18.32 12.54
C THR A 116 -16.26 18.67 11.38
N PHE A 117 -16.00 18.15 10.19
CA PHE A 117 -16.74 18.49 8.98
C PHE A 117 -17.52 17.29 8.46
N ASP A 118 -18.62 17.53 7.78
CA ASP A 118 -19.41 16.50 7.11
C ASP A 118 -18.74 16.02 5.79
N LYS A 119 -17.50 15.62 5.93
CA LYS A 119 -16.62 15.07 4.87
C LYS A 119 -15.98 13.78 5.35
N LYS A 120 -15.27 13.11 4.45
CA LYS A 120 -14.47 11.93 4.79
C LYS A 120 -12.99 12.23 4.59
N ILE A 121 -12.17 11.65 5.47
CA ILE A 121 -10.72 11.60 5.28
C ILE A 121 -10.38 10.27 4.64
N LEU A 122 -9.57 10.32 3.61
CA LEU A 122 -8.93 9.16 2.99
C LEU A 122 -7.43 9.27 3.18
N TRP A 123 -6.84 8.22 3.74
CA TRP A 123 -5.40 8.00 3.71
C TRP A 123 -5.09 6.95 2.66
N ILE A 124 -4.10 7.24 1.82
CA ILE A 124 -3.46 6.28 0.91
C ILE A 124 -2.06 6.05 1.43
N ILE A 125 -1.71 4.78 1.64
CA ILE A 125 -0.42 4.33 2.15
C ILE A 125 0.10 3.33 1.12
N ASN A 126 1.11 3.75 0.34
CA ASN A 126 1.57 3.01 -0.82
C ASN A 126 3.03 2.55 -0.70
N VAL A 127 3.26 1.28 -1.01
CA VAL A 127 4.54 0.65 -1.26
C VAL A 127 4.42 -0.12 -2.58
N GLY A 128 5.22 0.24 -3.59
CA GLY A 128 5.19 -0.38 -4.91
C GLY A 128 4.42 0.41 -5.95
N ASP A 129 4.01 -0.24 -7.00
CA ASP A 129 3.43 0.35 -8.22
C ASP A 129 1.95 0.01 -8.44
N SER A 130 1.31 -0.64 -7.49
CA SER A 130 -0.16 -0.66 -7.40
C SER A 130 -0.71 0.75 -7.23
N ARG A 131 -1.87 1.04 -7.84
CA ARG A 131 -2.36 2.41 -8.01
C ARG A 131 -3.76 2.63 -7.46
N ALA A 132 -3.96 3.79 -6.81
CA ALA A 132 -5.27 4.28 -6.40
C ALA A 132 -5.68 5.49 -7.25
N VAL A 133 -6.91 5.49 -7.75
CA VAL A 133 -7.49 6.56 -8.58
C VAL A 133 -8.90 6.89 -8.08
N LEU A 134 -9.18 8.18 -7.94
CA LEU A 134 -10.49 8.72 -7.59
C LEU A 134 -11.21 9.20 -8.84
N CYS A 135 -12.46 8.78 -9.02
CA CYS A 135 -13.39 9.49 -9.89
C CYS A 135 -14.08 10.60 -9.08
N ASN A 136 -13.73 11.84 -9.36
CA ASN A 136 -14.26 12.99 -8.65
C ASN A 136 -15.69 13.36 -9.09
N ASN A 137 -16.23 14.44 -8.53
CA ASN A 137 -17.56 14.94 -8.85
C ASN A 137 -17.73 15.41 -10.31
N ASN A 138 -16.65 15.81 -10.98
CA ASN A 138 -16.63 16.26 -12.38
C ASN A 138 -16.43 15.13 -13.38
N ASN A 139 -16.32 13.88 -12.95
CA ASN A 139 -15.92 12.70 -13.72
C ASN A 139 -14.44 12.66 -14.13
N ASP A 140 -13.59 13.46 -13.50
CA ASP A 140 -12.16 13.38 -13.76
C ASP A 140 -11.53 12.22 -12.99
N ALA A 141 -10.54 11.58 -13.60
CA ALA A 141 -9.69 10.61 -12.95
C ALA A 141 -8.54 11.32 -12.23
N VAL A 142 -8.53 11.25 -10.89
CA VAL A 142 -7.50 11.86 -10.05
C VAL A 142 -6.65 10.75 -9.45
N GLN A 143 -5.37 10.70 -9.81
CA GLN A 143 -4.43 9.74 -9.25
C GLN A 143 -4.13 10.10 -7.79
N LEU A 144 -4.29 9.12 -6.89
CA LEU A 144 -4.13 9.28 -5.46
C LEU A 144 -2.84 8.70 -4.91
N SER A 145 -2.11 7.90 -5.68
CA SER A 145 -0.80 7.33 -5.34
C SER A 145 0.18 7.55 -6.47
N ILE A 146 1.46 7.49 -6.18
CA ILE A 146 2.53 7.51 -7.18
C ILE A 146 3.16 6.13 -7.23
N ASP A 147 3.34 5.58 -8.43
CA ASP A 147 3.97 4.29 -8.64
C ASP A 147 5.46 4.39 -8.33
N HIS A 148 5.96 3.49 -7.48
CA HIS A 148 7.37 3.45 -7.13
C HIS A 148 8.16 2.65 -8.16
N LYS A 149 8.37 3.28 -9.33
CA LYS A 149 9.24 2.71 -10.39
C LYS A 149 10.70 3.15 -10.17
N PRO A 150 11.70 2.32 -10.51
CA PRO A 150 13.12 2.65 -10.33
C PRO A 150 13.56 3.96 -11.01
N ASN A 151 12.96 4.30 -12.16
CA ASN A 151 13.25 5.51 -12.93
C ASN A 151 12.49 6.76 -12.46
N LEU A 152 11.57 6.65 -11.50
CA LEU A 152 10.97 7.81 -10.86
C LEU A 152 12.09 8.63 -10.20
N LYS A 153 12.17 9.92 -10.49
CA LYS A 153 13.31 10.75 -10.08
C LYS A 153 13.67 10.62 -8.60
N SER A 154 12.69 10.67 -7.70
CA SER A 154 12.92 10.54 -6.25
C SER A 154 13.44 9.15 -5.85
N GLU A 155 12.97 8.10 -6.50
CA GLU A 155 13.42 6.73 -6.25
C GLU A 155 14.82 6.49 -6.85
N LYS A 156 15.05 6.99 -8.07
CA LYS A 156 16.36 6.95 -8.71
C LYS A 156 17.41 7.65 -7.87
N ASP A 157 17.16 8.89 -7.45
CA ASP A 157 18.08 9.66 -6.61
C ASP A 157 18.39 8.89 -5.29
N ARG A 158 17.38 8.31 -4.65
CA ARG A 158 17.55 7.49 -3.44
C ARG A 158 18.40 6.24 -3.70
N ILE A 159 18.14 5.52 -4.77
CA ILE A 159 18.85 4.28 -5.13
C ILE A 159 20.32 4.59 -5.46
N GLU A 160 20.58 5.63 -6.23
CA GLU A 160 21.93 6.05 -6.61
C GLU A 160 22.75 6.56 -5.40
N GLN A 161 22.11 7.28 -4.47
CA GLN A 161 22.74 7.69 -3.20
C GLN A 161 23.17 6.48 -2.33
N LEU A 162 22.46 5.36 -2.43
CA LEU A 162 22.80 4.10 -1.77
C LEU A 162 23.84 3.27 -2.55
N GLY A 163 24.34 3.77 -3.69
CA GLY A 163 25.29 3.05 -4.54
C GLY A 163 24.64 2.06 -5.51
N GLY A 164 23.32 2.04 -5.62
CA GLY A 164 22.59 1.18 -6.55
C GLY A 164 22.67 1.69 -7.99
N LYS A 165 22.50 0.77 -8.94
CA LYS A 165 22.50 1.08 -10.39
C LYS A 165 21.19 0.61 -11.00
N ILE A 166 20.49 1.53 -11.67
CA ILE A 166 19.26 1.26 -12.40
C ILE A 166 19.64 0.96 -13.86
N LYS A 167 18.99 -0.05 -14.44
CA LYS A 167 19.21 -0.46 -15.83
C LYS A 167 17.87 -0.56 -16.56
N PHE A 168 17.86 -0.22 -17.83
CA PHE A 168 16.75 -0.51 -18.73
C PHE A 168 16.98 -1.86 -19.39
N ASP A 169 16.02 -2.78 -19.32
CA ASP A 169 16.15 -4.15 -19.87
C ASP A 169 15.59 -4.31 -21.29
N GLY A 170 15.12 -3.21 -21.88
CA GLY A 170 14.45 -3.19 -23.18
C GLY A 170 12.92 -3.04 -23.07
N SER A 171 12.36 -3.33 -21.93
CA SER A 171 10.91 -3.14 -21.65
C SER A 171 10.66 -2.24 -20.45
N ASP A 172 11.49 -2.35 -19.39
CA ASP A 172 11.26 -1.63 -18.14
C ASP A 172 12.58 -1.23 -17.47
N TRP A 173 12.50 -0.25 -16.58
CA TRP A 173 13.62 0.14 -15.73
C TRP A 173 13.67 -0.75 -14.50
N ARG A 174 14.85 -1.35 -14.23
CA ARG A 174 15.03 -2.29 -13.14
C ARG A 174 16.13 -1.88 -12.18
N ILE A 175 15.90 -2.26 -10.92
CA ILE A 175 16.93 -2.36 -9.90
C ILE A 175 17.08 -3.83 -9.55
N LYS A 176 18.28 -4.41 -9.79
CA LYS A 176 18.45 -5.85 -9.90
C LYS A 176 17.44 -6.41 -10.95
N ASP A 177 16.60 -7.35 -10.59
CA ASP A 177 15.60 -7.94 -11.50
C ASP A 177 14.18 -7.38 -11.31
N LEU A 178 14.03 -6.36 -10.43
CA LEU A 178 12.73 -5.82 -10.06
C LEU A 178 12.39 -4.55 -10.84
N SER A 179 11.19 -4.46 -11.39
CA SER A 179 10.62 -3.30 -12.07
C SER A 179 9.97 -2.29 -11.12
N LEU A 180 10.09 -2.50 -9.81
CA LEU A 180 9.63 -1.61 -8.75
C LEU A 180 10.77 -1.27 -7.79
N SER A 181 10.67 -0.12 -7.11
CA SER A 181 11.69 0.38 -6.18
C SER A 181 11.28 0.28 -4.71
N ARG A 182 10.03 -0.14 -4.46
CA ARG A 182 9.53 -0.40 -3.11
C ARG A 182 8.67 -1.66 -3.09
N ALA A 183 8.93 -2.51 -2.09
CA ALA A 183 8.18 -3.75 -1.82
C ALA A 183 8.36 -4.20 -0.37
N PHE A 184 7.45 -5.04 0.10
CA PHE A 184 7.68 -5.94 1.23
C PHE A 184 8.38 -7.21 0.74
N GLY A 185 9.22 -7.82 1.57
CA GLY A 185 10.05 -8.93 1.13
C GLY A 185 11.28 -8.44 0.37
N ASP A 186 11.65 -9.11 -0.70
CA ASP A 186 12.78 -8.77 -1.59
C ASP A 186 14.06 -8.37 -0.85
N THR A 187 14.38 -9.10 0.24
CA THR A 187 15.50 -8.73 1.12
C THR A 187 16.84 -8.81 0.43
N ASP A 188 16.95 -9.59 -0.64
CA ASP A 188 18.11 -9.64 -1.54
C ASP A 188 18.36 -8.30 -2.26
N ALA A 189 17.30 -7.55 -2.54
CA ALA A 189 17.39 -6.24 -3.19
C ALA A 189 17.59 -5.07 -2.20
N SER A 190 17.65 -5.35 -0.89
CA SER A 190 17.96 -4.34 0.13
C SER A 190 19.40 -3.84 -0.03
N PRO A 191 19.70 -2.54 0.24
CA PRO A 191 18.80 -1.49 0.71
C PRO A 191 18.08 -0.72 -0.43
N TYR A 192 18.26 -1.12 -1.68
CA TYR A 192 17.77 -0.39 -2.85
C TYR A 192 16.24 -0.44 -2.98
N VAL A 193 15.66 -1.61 -2.72
CA VAL A 193 14.22 -1.79 -2.59
C VAL A 193 13.83 -1.67 -1.12
N THR A 194 12.82 -0.85 -0.83
CA THR A 194 12.41 -0.54 0.54
C THR A 194 10.91 -0.75 0.76
N HIS A 195 10.54 -1.17 1.96
CA HIS A 195 9.16 -1.31 2.42
C HIS A 195 8.58 -0.02 3.04
N LEU A 196 9.34 1.07 3.07
CA LEU A 196 8.88 2.34 3.63
C LEU A 196 7.81 2.97 2.74
N PRO A 197 6.60 3.26 3.28
CA PRO A 197 5.50 3.74 2.46
C PRO A 197 5.62 5.22 2.12
N GLN A 198 5.03 5.61 0.99
CA GLN A 198 4.55 6.97 0.78
C GLN A 198 3.12 7.09 1.31
N ILE A 199 2.84 8.24 1.94
CA ILE A 199 1.60 8.46 2.69
C ILE A 199 0.95 9.74 2.18
N TYR A 200 -0.29 9.63 1.74
CA TYR A 200 -1.08 10.74 1.24
C TYR A 200 -2.38 10.87 2.03
N LYS A 201 -2.80 12.11 2.24
CA LYS A 201 -4.06 12.44 2.91
C LYS A 201 -4.95 13.26 1.99
N TYR A 202 -6.16 12.81 1.80
CA TYR A 202 -7.17 13.47 1.00
C TYR A 202 -8.42 13.73 1.83
N THR A 203 -9.09 14.84 1.53
CA THR A 203 -10.45 15.10 2.03
C THR A 203 -11.40 14.83 0.88
N LEU A 204 -12.24 13.81 1.02
CA LEU A 204 -13.21 13.44 0.00
C LEU A 204 -14.43 14.34 0.10
N ASP A 205 -14.93 14.78 -1.05
CA ASP A 205 -16.21 15.46 -1.16
C ASP A 205 -17.36 14.43 -1.18
N LYS A 206 -18.56 14.85 -0.75
CA LYS A 206 -19.76 13.99 -0.81
C LYS A 206 -20.18 13.62 -2.22
N LYS A 207 -19.81 14.42 -3.21
CA LYS A 207 -20.12 14.22 -4.62
C LYS A 207 -19.07 13.39 -5.35
N ASP A 208 -17.94 13.07 -4.72
CA ASP A 208 -16.96 12.13 -5.27
C ASP A 208 -17.61 10.76 -5.45
N LYS A 209 -17.37 10.12 -6.60
CA LYS A 209 -18.18 9.00 -7.05
C LYS A 209 -17.67 7.67 -6.55
N PHE A 210 -16.41 7.35 -6.85
CA PHE A 210 -15.78 6.10 -6.43
C PHE A 210 -14.26 6.18 -6.47
N ILE A 211 -13.62 5.22 -5.81
CA ILE A 211 -12.18 5.05 -5.82
C ILE A 211 -11.88 3.64 -6.34
N ILE A 212 -10.90 3.53 -7.22
CA ILE A 212 -10.37 2.25 -7.70
C ILE A 212 -9.00 2.03 -7.08
N PHE A 213 -8.78 0.83 -6.54
CA PHE A 213 -7.48 0.30 -6.15
C PHE A 213 -7.17 -0.85 -7.10
N GLY A 214 -6.05 -0.80 -7.79
CA GLY A 214 -5.66 -1.82 -8.76
C GLY A 214 -4.17 -2.11 -8.74
N CYS A 215 -3.81 -3.34 -9.12
CA CYS A 215 -2.49 -3.74 -9.59
C CYS A 215 -2.50 -3.87 -11.12
N ASP A 216 -1.34 -3.95 -11.73
CA ASP A 216 -1.17 -4.13 -13.18
C ASP A 216 -1.32 -5.60 -13.61
#